data_8c3e39a64527d42d2c8f7b14ad7c0ec4
#
_entry.id   8c3e39a64527d42d2c8f7b14ad7c0ec4
#
_cell.length_a   1.000
_cell.length_b   1.000
_cell.length_c   1.000
_cell.angle_alpha   90.00
_cell.angle_beta   90.00
_cell.angle_gamma   90.00
#
_symmetry.space_group_name_H-M   'P 1'
#
loop_
_entity.id
_entity.type
_entity.pdbx_description
1 polymer ?
#
loop_
_entity_poly.entity_id
_entity_poly.type
_entity_poly.pdbx_seq_one_letter_code
_entity_poly.pdbx_strand_id
1 'polypeptide(L)'
;DLYHPFCKKNDIIDWKKDNHHDRLEYLNGVVVERKFISWIEDKGYDLNIGTKDGRKSHVSWRIEDISENKSALSIEVHPWIVNQGSRIVQFLPFQLFVKPQLKSYLKSVLGGLKWYAENNKPTPRNHFGVHRWFS
;
A
#
# COMPACT_ATOMS: atom_id res chain seq x y z
N ASP A 1 7.83 5.64 -5.06
CA ASP A 1 7.66 4.66 -6.16
C ASP A 1 8.85 3.73 -6.34
N LEU A 2 10.04 4.11 -5.85
CA LEU A 2 11.28 3.35 -6.07
C LEU A 2 11.25 1.91 -5.53
N TYR A 3 10.49 1.67 -4.49
CA TYR A 3 10.38 0.35 -3.87
C TYR A 3 9.13 -0.43 -4.30
N HIS A 4 8.17 0.22 -4.99
CA HIS A 4 6.87 -0.39 -5.25
C HIS A 4 6.85 -1.15 -6.58
N PRO A 5 6.79 -2.51 -6.60
CA PRO A 5 7.00 -3.31 -7.81
C PRO A 5 5.89 -3.16 -8.86
N PHE A 6 4.73 -2.64 -8.50
CA PHE A 6 3.59 -2.42 -9.40
C PHE A 6 3.33 -0.94 -9.71
N CYS A 7 4.16 -0.03 -9.21
CA CYS A 7 4.02 1.39 -9.47
C CYS A 7 4.62 1.74 -10.85
N LYS A 8 3.79 2.31 -11.72
CA LYS A 8 4.23 2.88 -12.99
C LYS A 8 4.70 4.32 -12.80
N LYS A 9 3.93 5.09 -12.05
CA LYS A 9 4.17 6.52 -11.82
C LYS A 9 3.61 6.96 -10.47
N ASN A 10 4.28 7.90 -9.83
CA ASN A 10 3.80 8.56 -8.62
C ASN A 10 3.95 10.07 -8.77
N ASP A 11 2.86 10.79 -8.71
CA ASP A 11 2.79 12.25 -8.83
C ASP A 11 2.41 12.87 -7.48
N ILE A 12 3.21 13.81 -7.01
CA ILE A 12 2.88 14.60 -5.83
C ILE A 12 1.79 15.62 -6.21
N ILE A 13 0.67 15.62 -5.50
CA ILE A 13 -0.41 16.59 -5.64
C ILE A 13 -0.16 17.76 -4.67
N ASP A 14 0.10 17.46 -3.41
CA ASP A 14 0.45 18.43 -2.37
C ASP A 14 1.36 17.76 -1.35
N TRP A 15 2.47 18.41 -0.95
CA TRP A 15 3.41 17.87 0.03
C TRP A 15 3.86 18.99 0.98
N LYS A 16 2.88 19.55 1.69
CA LYS A 16 3.13 20.56 2.73
C LYS A 16 3.23 19.89 4.10
N LYS A 17 3.73 20.65 5.08
CA LYS A 17 3.99 20.15 6.43
C LYS A 17 2.85 19.33 7.03
N ASP A 18 1.59 19.74 6.83
CA ASP A 18 0.42 19.13 7.43
C ASP A 18 -0.55 18.50 6.40
N ASN A 19 -0.14 18.43 5.12
CA ASN A 19 -0.97 17.86 4.06
C ASN A 19 -0.10 17.14 3.04
N HIS A 20 -0.03 15.83 3.16
CA HIS A 20 0.64 14.97 2.20
C HIS A 20 -0.41 14.27 1.35
N HIS A 21 -0.38 14.54 0.05
CA HIS A 21 -1.32 13.99 -0.92
C HIS A 21 -0.61 13.69 -2.23
N ASP A 22 -0.71 12.46 -2.69
CA ASP A 22 -0.13 12.02 -3.96
C ASP A 22 -1.09 11.14 -4.76
N ARG A 23 -0.69 10.86 -5.99
CA ARG A 23 -1.39 10.02 -6.94
C ARG A 23 -0.46 8.95 -7.46
N LEU A 24 -0.88 7.70 -7.34
CA LEU A 24 -0.17 6.53 -7.80
C LEU A 24 -0.88 5.93 -9.02
N GLU A 25 -0.16 5.71 -10.11
CA GLU A 25 -0.58 4.93 -11.27
C GLU A 25 0.07 3.55 -11.22
N TYR A 26 -0.75 2.50 -11.25
CA TYR A 26 -0.28 1.12 -11.33
C TYR A 26 0.07 0.72 -12.77
N LEU A 27 0.79 -0.40 -12.95
CA LEU A 27 1.24 -0.88 -14.26
C LEU A 27 0.08 -1.15 -15.22
N ASN A 28 -1.06 -1.61 -14.71
CA ASN A 28 -2.29 -1.82 -15.48
C ASN A 28 -3.12 -0.56 -15.76
N GLY A 29 -2.61 0.62 -15.40
CA GLY A 29 -3.27 1.91 -15.62
C GLY A 29 -4.30 2.31 -14.56
N VAL A 30 -4.53 1.50 -13.53
CA VAL A 30 -5.37 1.91 -12.40
C VAL A 30 -4.71 3.06 -11.66
N VAL A 31 -5.46 4.13 -11.41
CA VAL A 31 -4.99 5.33 -10.71
C VAL A 31 -5.70 5.45 -9.37
N VAL A 32 -4.93 5.64 -8.32
CA VAL A 32 -5.41 5.89 -6.96
C VAL A 32 -4.77 7.14 -6.38
N GLU A 33 -5.48 7.79 -5.48
CA GLU A 33 -4.97 8.89 -4.67
C GLU A 33 -4.74 8.41 -3.25
N ARG A 34 -3.64 8.89 -2.65
CA ARG A 34 -3.29 8.60 -1.27
C ARG A 34 -3.25 9.92 -0.51
N LYS A 35 -4.13 10.06 0.47
CA LYS A 35 -4.12 11.18 1.41
C LYS A 35 -3.60 10.70 2.76
N PHE A 36 -2.44 11.19 3.15
CA PHE A 36 -1.83 10.88 4.44
C PHE A 36 -2.56 11.64 5.54
N ILE A 37 -2.98 10.93 6.58
CA ILE A 37 -3.78 11.45 7.68
C ILE A 37 -2.90 11.73 8.88
N SER A 38 -1.92 10.87 9.12
CA SER A 38 -0.91 11.05 10.16
C SER A 38 0.47 10.68 9.62
N TRP A 39 1.48 11.36 10.14
CA TRP A 39 2.89 11.08 9.86
C TRP A 39 3.65 11.10 11.17
N ILE A 40 4.29 9.99 11.50
CA ILE A 40 5.09 9.84 12.71
C ILE A 40 6.51 9.54 12.25
N GLU A 41 7.40 10.51 12.45
CA GLU A 41 8.80 10.41 12.02
C GLU A 41 9.42 9.11 12.51
N ASP A 42 10.13 8.41 11.62
CA ASP A 42 10.81 7.13 11.87
C ASP A 42 9.92 5.97 12.37
N LYS A 43 8.63 6.17 12.53
CA LYS A 43 7.69 5.16 13.05
C LYS A 43 6.61 4.73 12.06
N GLY A 44 6.25 5.59 11.10
CA GLY A 44 5.27 5.25 10.10
C GLY A 44 4.22 6.32 9.83
N TYR A 45 3.15 5.92 9.16
CA TYR A 45 2.08 6.83 8.78
C TYR A 45 0.76 6.10 8.58
N ASP A 46 -0.33 6.87 8.59
CA ASP A 46 -1.66 6.43 8.21
C ASP A 46 -2.12 7.19 6.97
N LEU A 47 -2.79 6.51 6.06
CA LEU A 47 -3.34 7.12 4.85
C LEU A 47 -4.67 6.52 4.45
N ASN A 48 -5.45 7.32 3.71
CA ASN A 48 -6.59 6.85 2.95
C ASN A 48 -6.21 6.69 1.48
N ILE A 49 -6.54 5.54 0.88
CA ILE A 49 -6.25 5.21 -0.52
C ILE A 49 -7.50 4.79 -1.27
N GLY A 50 -7.65 5.27 -2.50
CA GLY A 50 -8.73 4.89 -3.41
C GLY A 50 -8.75 5.74 -4.66
N THR A 51 -9.68 5.48 -5.59
CA THR A 51 -9.88 6.32 -6.77
C THR A 51 -10.38 7.71 -6.36
N LYS A 52 -10.13 8.74 -7.18
CA LYS A 52 -10.42 10.15 -6.88
C LYS A 52 -11.80 10.37 -6.25
N ASP A 53 -12.85 9.92 -6.89
CA ASP A 53 -14.24 10.09 -6.47
C ASP A 53 -14.83 8.82 -5.82
N GLY A 54 -14.01 7.79 -5.62
CA GLY A 54 -14.43 6.53 -5.05
C GLY A 54 -14.25 6.46 -3.54
N ARG A 55 -14.70 5.35 -2.99
CA ARG A 55 -14.53 5.03 -1.58
C ARG A 55 -13.07 4.78 -1.25
N LYS A 56 -12.67 5.12 -0.04
CA LYS A 56 -11.27 5.01 0.41
C LYS A 56 -11.11 3.85 1.40
N SER A 57 -10.04 3.13 1.24
CA SER A 57 -9.54 2.17 2.23
C SER A 57 -8.56 2.88 3.15
N HIS A 58 -8.54 2.50 4.42
CA HIS A 58 -7.54 2.99 5.38
C HIS A 58 -6.35 2.05 5.41
N VAL A 59 -5.14 2.62 5.45
CA VAL A 59 -3.88 1.87 5.48
C VAL A 59 -2.96 2.47 6.53
N SER A 60 -2.41 1.62 7.37
CA SER A 60 -1.42 1.96 8.39
C SER A 60 -0.10 1.29 8.09
N TRP A 61 0.99 2.06 8.11
CA TRP A 61 2.35 1.57 8.04
C TRP A 61 3.04 1.80 9.37
N ARG A 62 3.72 0.79 9.90
CA ARG A 62 4.47 0.91 11.15
C ARG A 62 5.84 0.28 11.02
N ILE A 63 6.83 0.97 11.58
CA ILE A 63 8.21 0.52 11.72
C ILE A 63 8.46 0.30 13.20
N GLU A 64 8.97 -0.86 13.56
CA GLU A 64 9.32 -1.25 14.91
C GLU A 64 10.78 -1.67 14.96
N ASP A 65 11.54 -1.15 15.89
CA ASP A 65 12.91 -1.56 16.12
C ASP A 65 12.91 -2.88 16.88
N ILE A 66 13.55 -3.90 16.31
CA ILE A 66 13.72 -5.22 16.94
C ILE A 66 15.04 -5.28 17.71
N SER A 67 16.09 -4.70 17.15
CA SER A 67 17.42 -4.60 17.74
C SER A 67 18.20 -3.47 17.07
N GLU A 68 19.40 -3.17 17.54
CA GLU A 68 20.27 -2.09 17.05
C GLU A 68 20.42 -2.02 15.52
N ASN A 69 20.42 -3.19 14.85
CA ASN A 69 20.59 -3.28 13.39
C ASN A 69 19.42 -3.98 12.69
N LYS A 70 18.23 -4.00 13.30
CA LYS A 70 17.10 -4.78 12.79
C LYS A 70 15.79 -4.11 13.11
N SER A 71 15.01 -3.83 12.07
CA SER A 71 13.65 -3.30 12.18
C SER A 71 12.64 -4.22 11.51
N ALA A 72 11.41 -4.19 11.99
CA ALA A 72 10.26 -4.81 11.33
C ALA A 72 9.38 -3.74 10.72
N LEU A 73 8.87 -4.02 9.53
CA LEU A 73 7.86 -3.21 8.88
C LEU A 73 6.55 -3.98 8.80
N SER A 74 5.47 -3.35 9.22
CA SER A 74 4.11 -3.89 9.09
C SER A 74 3.21 -2.95 8.27
N ILE A 75 2.28 -3.56 7.53
CA ILE A 75 1.22 -2.85 6.81
C ILE A 75 -0.11 -3.46 7.24
N GLU A 76 -1.00 -2.62 7.73
CA GLU A 76 -2.38 -2.98 8.02
C GLU A 76 -3.32 -2.28 7.03
N VAL A 77 -4.24 -3.03 6.43
CA VAL A 77 -5.20 -2.51 5.46
C VAL A 77 -6.61 -2.79 5.92
N HIS A 78 -7.42 -1.74 6.04
CA HIS A 78 -8.86 -1.80 6.28
C HIS A 78 -9.59 -1.45 4.98
N PRO A 79 -9.92 -2.45 4.14
CA PRO A 79 -10.59 -2.20 2.87
C PRO A 79 -11.99 -1.64 3.08
N TRP A 80 -12.36 -0.61 2.30
CA TRP A 80 -13.69 0.02 2.37
C TRP A 80 -14.83 -0.99 2.18
N ILE A 81 -14.60 -2.05 1.40
CA ILE A 81 -15.60 -3.08 1.09
C ILE A 81 -16.09 -3.84 2.33
N VAL A 82 -15.28 -3.91 3.39
CA VAL A 82 -15.64 -4.62 4.63
C VAL A 82 -16.59 -3.80 5.51
N ASN A 83 -16.66 -2.50 5.29
CA ASN A 83 -17.45 -1.57 6.11
C ASN A 83 -18.89 -1.38 5.61
N GLN A 84 -19.35 -2.18 4.64
CA GLN A 84 -20.64 -1.96 3.99
C GLN A 84 -21.47 -3.25 3.85
N GLY A 85 -22.68 -3.21 4.39
CA GLY A 85 -23.69 -4.27 4.28
C GLY A 85 -23.61 -5.35 5.36
N SER A 86 -24.41 -6.40 5.19
CA SER A 86 -24.43 -7.51 6.16
C SER A 86 -23.07 -8.21 6.20
N ARG A 87 -22.43 -8.19 7.35
CA ARG A 87 -21.12 -8.82 7.61
C ARG A 87 -21.06 -10.28 7.15
N ILE A 88 -22.19 -11.00 7.25
CA ILE A 88 -22.29 -12.42 6.92
C ILE A 88 -22.21 -12.65 5.42
N VAL A 89 -22.89 -11.83 4.61
CA VAL A 89 -22.97 -12.00 3.14
C VAL A 89 -21.63 -11.63 2.47
N GLN A 90 -20.90 -10.67 3.03
CA GLN A 90 -19.62 -10.22 2.48
C GLN A 90 -18.41 -11.01 2.98
N PHE A 91 -18.56 -11.75 4.08
CA PHE A 91 -17.46 -12.46 4.73
C PHE A 91 -16.83 -13.53 3.83
N LEU A 92 -17.64 -14.40 3.22
CA LEU A 92 -17.14 -15.51 2.39
C LEU A 92 -16.42 -15.02 1.11
N PRO A 93 -17.01 -14.14 0.28
CA PRO A 93 -16.32 -13.60 -0.89
C PRO A 93 -15.04 -12.84 -0.52
N PHE A 94 -15.06 -12.08 0.58
CA PHE A 94 -13.87 -11.39 1.05
C PHE A 94 -12.75 -12.36 1.43
N GLN A 95 -13.03 -13.38 2.24
CA GLN A 95 -12.03 -14.35 2.68
C GLN A 95 -11.45 -15.18 1.52
N LEU A 96 -12.30 -15.57 0.56
CA LEU A 96 -11.89 -16.47 -0.53
C LEU A 96 -11.21 -15.74 -1.69
N PHE A 97 -11.62 -14.51 -2.01
CA PHE A 97 -11.15 -13.81 -3.21
C PHE A 97 -10.34 -12.55 -2.90
N VAL A 98 -10.82 -11.68 -2.02
CA VAL A 98 -10.18 -10.37 -1.78
C VAL A 98 -8.92 -10.52 -0.91
N LYS A 99 -9.06 -11.22 0.21
CA LYS A 99 -7.96 -11.37 1.19
C LYS A 99 -6.71 -12.06 0.62
N PRO A 100 -6.80 -13.16 -0.16
CA PRO A 100 -5.61 -13.77 -0.76
C PRO A 100 -4.91 -12.84 -1.75
N GLN A 101 -5.66 -12.11 -2.57
CA GLN A 101 -5.09 -11.15 -3.53
C GLN A 101 -4.43 -9.98 -2.80
N LEU A 102 -5.09 -9.43 -1.79
CA LEU A 102 -4.52 -8.36 -0.98
C LEU A 102 -3.25 -8.81 -0.24
N LYS A 103 -3.25 -10.03 0.31
CA LYS A 103 -2.06 -10.61 0.96
C LYS A 103 -0.90 -10.78 -0.02
N SER A 104 -1.17 -11.26 -1.23
CA SER A 104 -0.17 -11.39 -2.29
C SER A 104 0.41 -10.03 -2.69
N TYR A 105 -0.44 -9.05 -2.88
CA TYR A 105 -0.04 -7.67 -3.16
C TYR A 105 0.86 -7.10 -2.07
N LEU A 106 0.43 -7.15 -0.81
CA LEU A 106 1.19 -6.60 0.31
C LEU A 106 2.53 -7.31 0.49
N LYS A 107 2.59 -8.63 0.27
CA LYS A 107 3.85 -9.38 0.30
C LYS A 107 4.83 -8.87 -0.75
N SER A 108 4.36 -8.58 -1.95
CA SER A 108 5.22 -8.02 -3.02
C SER A 108 5.67 -6.60 -2.72
N VAL A 109 4.81 -5.76 -2.15
CA VAL A 109 5.16 -4.38 -1.75
C VAL A 109 6.20 -4.38 -0.63
N LEU A 110 5.99 -5.19 0.42
CA LEU A 110 6.97 -5.35 1.51
C LEU A 110 8.30 -5.94 1.01
N GLY A 111 8.22 -6.93 0.12
CA GLY A 111 9.40 -7.50 -0.54
C GLY A 111 10.16 -6.45 -1.35
N GLY A 112 9.45 -5.59 -2.08
CA GLY A 112 10.03 -4.49 -2.83
C GLY A 112 10.74 -3.47 -1.96
N LEU A 113 10.13 -3.09 -0.83
CA LEU A 113 10.78 -2.19 0.12
C LEU A 113 12.04 -2.82 0.74
N LYS A 114 11.95 -4.09 1.16
CA LYS A 114 13.12 -4.84 1.65
C LYS A 114 14.23 -4.87 0.60
N TRP A 115 13.90 -5.24 -0.63
CA TRP A 115 14.86 -5.31 -1.72
C TRP A 115 15.52 -3.95 -1.98
N TYR A 116 14.75 -2.85 -2.00
CA TYR A 116 15.26 -1.49 -2.16
C TYR A 116 16.22 -1.11 -1.02
N ALA A 117 15.84 -1.39 0.22
CA ALA A 117 16.65 -1.08 1.40
C ALA A 117 18.00 -1.85 1.40
N GLU A 118 17.99 -3.12 0.97
CA GLU A 118 19.19 -3.97 0.95
C GLU A 118 20.11 -3.69 -0.25
N ASN A 119 19.57 -3.24 -1.39
CA ASN A 119 20.31 -3.07 -2.63
C ASN A 119 20.57 -1.61 -3.01
N ASN A 120 19.89 -0.66 -2.37
CA ASN A 120 19.92 0.78 -2.69
C ASN A 120 19.67 1.08 -4.20
N LYS A 121 18.79 0.30 -4.82
CA LYS A 121 18.41 0.42 -6.24
C LYS A 121 16.89 0.29 -6.37
N PRO A 122 16.26 0.94 -7.35
CA PRO A 122 14.83 0.78 -7.59
C PRO A 122 14.45 -0.69 -7.79
N THR A 123 13.38 -1.11 -7.12
CA THR A 123 12.85 -2.47 -7.29
C THR A 123 12.34 -2.65 -8.72
N PRO A 124 12.80 -3.69 -9.45
CA PRO A 124 12.31 -3.95 -10.80
C PRO A 124 10.79 -4.17 -10.81
N ARG A 125 10.16 -3.75 -11.90
CA ARG A 125 8.71 -3.95 -12.08
C ARG A 125 8.39 -5.44 -12.12
N ASN A 126 7.30 -5.82 -11.45
CA ASN A 126 6.89 -7.22 -11.32
C ASN A 126 7.96 -8.16 -10.75
N HIS A 127 8.92 -7.65 -9.97
CA HIS A 127 10.04 -8.42 -9.42
C HIS A 127 9.61 -9.71 -8.69
N PHE A 128 8.46 -9.65 -8.01
CA PHE A 128 7.89 -10.79 -7.27
C PHE A 128 6.75 -11.48 -8.04
N GLY A 129 6.68 -11.29 -9.36
CA GLY A 129 5.63 -11.82 -10.22
C GLY A 129 4.54 -10.79 -10.54
N VAL A 130 3.74 -11.12 -11.55
CA VAL A 130 2.59 -10.34 -12.01
C VAL A 130 1.46 -10.42 -11.02
N HIS A 131 0.79 -9.30 -10.73
CA HIS A 131 -0.35 -9.26 -9.84
C HIS A 131 -1.63 -8.92 -10.62
N ARG A 132 -2.67 -9.76 -10.47
CA ARG A 132 -3.92 -9.67 -11.24
C ARG A 132 -4.60 -8.29 -11.22
N TRP A 133 -4.45 -7.54 -10.13
CA TRP A 133 -5.14 -6.25 -9.96
C TRP A 133 -4.27 -5.03 -10.26
N PHE A 134 -2.95 -5.19 -10.36
CA PHE A 134 -2.04 -4.04 -10.37
C PHE A 134 -0.90 -4.12 -11.40
N SER A 135 -0.78 -5.23 -12.14
CA SER A 135 0.24 -5.38 -13.18
C SER A 135 -0.30 -5.19 -14.57
#